data_b0573b42bdd781839f3be40ff2289a75
#
_entry.id   b0573b42bdd781839f3be40ff2289a75
#
_cell.length_a   1.000
_cell.length_b   1.000
_cell.length_c   1.000
_cell.angle_alpha   90.00
_cell.angle_beta   90.00
_cell.angle_gamma   90.00
#
_symmetry.space_group_name_H-M   'P 1'
#
loop_
_entity.id
_entity.type
_entity.pdbx_description
1 polymer ?
#
loop_
_entity_poly.entity_id
_entity_poly.type
_entity_poly.pdbx_seq_one_letter_code
_entity_poly.pdbx_strand_id
1 'polypeptide(L)'
;MKEIVTYKGKLCNKESDFIWGDYIEESVVKGLYHFWHHQNILARHEGMVYTDGDKYVDKDYKDSLDLHVPVSLHVPEIHNYLMQLQEVLNKYLERFPFAELSRFEIIEPLSLQHYPIGGGFKEWHTERANSSPGNVYRHLVFMTYLNDVPDGGTEWFHQDKYVPAKRGYTVIWPSDWTHFHRGVVSIHQKNLSLQGGFLSHSVL
;
A
#
# COMPACT_ATOMS: atom_id res chain seq x y z
N MET A 1 -20.20 18.83 -33.50
CA MET A 1 -19.55 19.36 -32.27
C MET A 1 -20.08 18.54 -31.11
N LYS A 2 -19.21 17.77 -30.40
CA LYS A 2 -19.62 17.11 -29.17
C LYS A 2 -19.68 18.17 -28.10
N GLU A 3 -20.81 18.30 -27.42
CA GLU A 3 -20.93 19.17 -26.24
C GLU A 3 -19.88 18.75 -25.18
N ILE A 4 -19.04 19.70 -24.82
CA ILE A 4 -18.14 19.53 -23.67
C ILE A 4 -19.05 19.62 -22.45
N VAL A 5 -19.26 18.48 -21.79
CA VAL A 5 -19.97 18.43 -20.51
C VAL A 5 -19.14 19.22 -19.49
N THR A 6 -19.58 20.44 -19.21
CA THR A 6 -18.95 21.25 -18.16
C THR A 6 -19.39 20.67 -16.82
N TYR A 7 -18.49 19.99 -16.11
CA TYR A 7 -18.75 19.51 -14.77
C TYR A 7 -18.90 20.70 -13.82
N LYS A 8 -20.13 20.95 -13.37
CA LYS A 8 -20.45 21.93 -12.31
C LYS A 8 -20.35 21.27 -10.92
N GLY A 9 -19.33 20.47 -10.69
CA GLY A 9 -19.02 19.99 -9.35
C GLY A 9 -18.43 21.12 -8.51
N LYS A 10 -18.66 21.12 -7.19
CA LYS A 10 -17.88 21.92 -6.24
C LYS A 10 -16.42 21.68 -6.55
N LEU A 11 -15.67 22.74 -6.85
CA LEU A 11 -14.21 22.68 -6.89
C LEU A 11 -13.77 21.96 -5.62
N CYS A 12 -13.15 20.79 -5.79
CA CYS A 12 -12.55 20.06 -4.71
C CYS A 12 -11.64 21.03 -3.97
N ASN A 13 -11.74 21.08 -2.64
CA ASN A 13 -10.88 21.95 -1.83
C ASN A 13 -9.43 21.72 -2.25
N LYS A 14 -8.64 22.81 -2.26
CA LYS A 14 -7.23 22.86 -2.68
C LYS A 14 -6.27 21.88 -1.95
N GLU A 15 -6.77 21.05 -1.05
CA GLU A 15 -6.04 20.09 -0.22
C GLU A 15 -6.22 18.64 -0.67
N SER A 16 -6.69 18.37 -1.88
CA SER A 16 -6.82 17.00 -2.34
C SER A 16 -5.49 16.49 -2.87
N ASP A 17 -4.73 15.88 -1.98
CA ASP A 17 -3.48 15.18 -2.31
C ASP A 17 -3.72 13.73 -2.73
N PHE A 18 -4.98 13.27 -2.78
CA PHE A 18 -5.41 11.91 -3.09
C PHE A 18 -4.83 10.82 -2.16
N ILE A 19 -4.28 11.23 -1.02
CA ILE A 19 -3.77 10.34 0.02
C ILE A 19 -4.75 10.39 1.18
N TRP A 20 -5.45 9.29 1.41
CA TRP A 20 -6.44 9.22 2.48
C TRP A 20 -6.51 7.82 3.07
N GLY A 21 -6.91 7.73 4.33
CA GLY A 21 -7.06 6.45 5.01
C GLY A 21 -7.97 6.52 6.21
N ASP A 22 -8.22 5.35 6.76
CA ASP A 22 -9.02 5.17 7.98
C ASP A 22 -8.48 3.96 8.76
N TYR A 23 -8.98 3.78 9.96
CA TYR A 23 -8.60 2.65 10.81
C TYR A 23 -9.45 1.42 10.50
N ILE A 24 -8.79 0.27 10.47
CA ILE A 24 -9.46 -1.04 10.50
C ILE A 24 -9.61 -1.51 11.94
N GLU A 25 -10.47 -2.51 12.16
CA GLU A 25 -10.74 -3.05 13.48
C GLU A 25 -9.49 -3.67 14.12
N GLU A 26 -9.31 -3.41 15.42
CA GLU A 26 -8.18 -3.92 16.21
C GLU A 26 -8.12 -5.46 16.23
N SER A 27 -9.26 -6.13 16.19
CA SER A 27 -9.35 -7.60 16.08
C SER A 27 -8.67 -8.14 14.83
N VAL A 28 -8.84 -7.44 13.70
CA VAL A 28 -8.24 -7.78 12.40
C VAL A 28 -6.73 -7.52 12.42
N VAL A 29 -6.31 -6.39 13.00
CA VAL A 29 -4.88 -6.08 13.17
C VAL A 29 -4.19 -7.14 14.02
N LYS A 30 -4.81 -7.57 15.13
CA LYS A 30 -4.31 -8.67 15.99
C LYS A 30 -4.22 -9.99 15.22
N GLY A 31 -5.23 -10.30 14.40
CA GLY A 31 -5.24 -11.50 13.56
C GLY A 31 -4.06 -11.52 12.58
N LEU A 32 -3.82 -10.42 11.85
CA LEU A 32 -2.69 -10.29 10.92
C LEU A 32 -1.34 -10.37 11.63
N TYR A 33 -1.21 -9.72 12.79
CA TYR A 33 0.01 -9.78 13.60
C TYR A 33 0.28 -11.21 14.08
N HIS A 34 -0.74 -11.91 14.55
CA HIS A 34 -0.65 -13.33 14.93
C HIS A 34 -0.29 -14.19 13.71
N PHE A 35 -0.94 -13.98 12.57
CA PHE A 35 -0.64 -14.69 11.32
C PHE A 35 0.82 -14.53 10.92
N TRP A 36 1.35 -13.30 10.94
CA TRP A 36 2.78 -13.06 10.68
C TRP A 36 3.68 -13.94 11.55
N HIS A 37 3.41 -14.05 12.83
CA HIS A 37 4.29 -14.74 13.77
C HIS A 37 4.16 -16.26 13.77
N HIS A 38 2.97 -16.79 13.50
CA HIS A 38 2.64 -18.20 13.75
C HIS A 38 2.35 -19.03 12.50
N GLN A 39 2.11 -18.41 11.33
CA GLN A 39 1.90 -19.17 10.12
C GLN A 39 3.20 -19.91 9.72
N ASN A 40 3.03 -21.13 9.19
CA ASN A 40 4.12 -22.00 8.71
C ASN A 40 3.85 -22.50 7.27
N ILE A 41 2.90 -21.91 6.57
CA ILE A 41 2.45 -22.31 5.23
C ILE A 41 3.31 -21.64 4.15
N LEU A 42 3.71 -20.39 4.39
CA LEU A 42 4.41 -19.55 3.42
C LEU A 42 5.82 -19.22 3.92
N ALA A 43 6.77 -19.19 2.99
CA ALA A 43 8.14 -18.79 3.28
C ALA A 43 8.27 -17.25 3.34
N ARG A 44 9.11 -16.77 4.25
CA ARG A 44 9.55 -15.39 4.29
C ARG A 44 10.82 -15.21 3.47
N HIS A 45 10.92 -14.06 2.81
CA HIS A 45 12.05 -13.73 1.94
C HIS A 45 12.63 -12.37 2.32
N GLU A 46 13.91 -12.18 2.11
CA GLU A 46 14.48 -10.83 2.18
C GLU A 46 13.77 -9.92 1.18
N GLY A 47 13.57 -8.67 1.57
CA GLY A 47 12.97 -7.64 0.69
C GLY A 47 13.79 -7.48 -0.57
N MET A 48 13.11 -7.52 -1.72
CA MET A 48 13.76 -7.41 -3.03
C MET A 48 13.37 -6.11 -3.69
N VAL A 49 14.28 -5.58 -4.49
CA VAL A 49 14.09 -4.44 -5.38
C VAL A 49 14.21 -4.88 -6.83
N TYR A 50 13.63 -4.09 -7.72
CA TYR A 50 13.68 -4.32 -9.15
C TYR A 50 14.35 -3.12 -9.82
N THR A 51 15.39 -3.37 -10.63
CA THR A 51 16.02 -2.34 -11.43
C THR A 51 16.43 -2.97 -12.77
N ASP A 52 16.09 -2.32 -13.87
CA ASP A 52 16.44 -2.73 -15.24
C ASP A 52 16.05 -4.18 -15.60
N GLY A 53 14.96 -4.68 -14.99
CA GLY A 53 14.46 -6.03 -15.22
C GLY A 53 15.04 -7.10 -14.30
N ASP A 54 16.04 -6.78 -13.49
CA ASP A 54 16.63 -7.68 -12.52
C ASP A 54 16.01 -7.52 -11.13
N LYS A 55 15.93 -8.64 -10.41
CA LYS A 55 15.43 -8.71 -9.04
C LYS A 55 16.56 -9.10 -8.10
N TYR A 56 16.86 -8.25 -7.12
CA TYR A 56 17.96 -8.51 -6.18
C TYR A 56 17.66 -7.93 -4.79
N VAL A 57 18.45 -8.34 -3.81
CA VAL A 57 18.41 -7.81 -2.44
C VAL A 57 19.39 -6.65 -2.34
N ASP A 58 18.87 -5.49 -1.94
CA ASP A 58 19.67 -4.30 -1.64
C ASP A 58 19.13 -3.68 -0.34
N LYS A 59 19.85 -3.88 0.76
CA LYS A 59 19.45 -3.40 2.08
C LYS A 59 19.64 -1.90 2.28
N ASP A 60 20.44 -1.27 1.43
CA ASP A 60 20.56 0.19 1.42
C ASP A 60 19.33 0.83 0.79
N TYR A 61 18.70 0.13 -0.14
CA TYR A 61 17.44 0.52 -0.78
C TYR A 61 16.21 0.08 0.02
N LYS A 62 16.13 -1.24 0.33
CA LYS A 62 15.01 -1.85 1.06
C LYS A 62 15.51 -2.94 2.01
N ASP A 63 15.45 -2.68 3.30
CA ASP A 63 15.79 -3.67 4.32
C ASP A 63 14.53 -4.13 5.04
N SER A 64 14.02 -5.29 4.61
CA SER A 64 12.82 -5.93 5.15
C SER A 64 12.88 -7.45 5.04
N LEU A 65 12.02 -8.11 5.80
CA LEU A 65 11.65 -9.51 5.64
C LEU A 65 10.19 -9.54 5.17
N ASP A 66 9.94 -10.07 3.99
CA ASP A 66 8.65 -10.05 3.32
C ASP A 66 7.98 -11.41 3.33
N LEU A 67 6.64 -11.42 3.47
CA LEU A 67 5.78 -12.59 3.32
C LEU A 67 4.70 -12.27 2.28
N HIS A 68 4.79 -12.92 1.13
CA HIS A 68 3.81 -12.77 0.06
C HIS A 68 2.65 -13.74 0.25
N VAL A 69 1.45 -13.19 0.43
CA VAL A 69 0.23 -13.95 0.70
C VAL A 69 -0.69 -13.89 -0.52
N PRO A 70 -0.83 -14.98 -1.27
CA PRO A 70 -1.78 -15.02 -2.40
C PRO A 70 -3.20 -14.70 -1.92
N VAL A 71 -3.91 -13.83 -2.66
CA VAL A 71 -5.31 -13.47 -2.33
C VAL A 71 -6.26 -14.69 -2.39
N SER A 72 -5.86 -15.72 -3.12
CA SER A 72 -6.57 -17.00 -3.18
C SER A 72 -6.33 -17.90 -1.96
N LEU A 73 -5.45 -17.53 -1.05
CA LEU A 73 -5.22 -18.29 0.17
C LEU A 73 -6.37 -18.07 1.15
N HIS A 74 -7.18 -19.12 1.35
CA HIS A 74 -8.36 -19.09 2.19
C HIS A 74 -8.00 -19.23 3.67
N VAL A 75 -7.51 -18.15 4.28
CA VAL A 75 -7.27 -18.05 5.73
C VAL A 75 -8.14 -16.93 6.31
N PRO A 76 -8.72 -17.13 7.49
CA PRO A 76 -9.65 -16.17 8.10
C PRO A 76 -9.04 -14.76 8.27
N GLU A 77 -7.77 -14.67 8.64
CA GLU A 77 -7.06 -13.42 8.89
C GLU A 77 -6.99 -12.55 7.62
N ILE A 78 -6.73 -13.18 6.48
CA ILE A 78 -6.66 -12.48 5.19
C ILE A 78 -8.06 -12.11 4.70
N HIS A 79 -9.03 -13.02 4.83
CA HIS A 79 -10.42 -12.72 4.48
C HIS A 79 -10.97 -11.53 5.28
N ASN A 80 -10.81 -11.54 6.60
CA ASN A 80 -11.27 -10.46 7.48
C ASN A 80 -10.58 -9.13 7.14
N TYR A 81 -9.29 -9.19 6.81
CA TYR A 81 -8.55 -8.01 6.37
C TYR A 81 -9.12 -7.44 5.05
N LEU A 82 -9.35 -8.27 4.04
CA LEU A 82 -9.89 -7.82 2.76
C LEU A 82 -11.29 -7.19 2.91
N MET A 83 -12.12 -7.71 3.82
CA MET A 83 -13.41 -7.10 4.15
C MET A 83 -13.25 -5.69 4.74
N GLN A 84 -12.33 -5.50 5.68
CA GLN A 84 -12.06 -4.19 6.27
C GLN A 84 -11.39 -3.22 5.28
N LEU A 85 -10.49 -3.72 4.43
CA LEU A 85 -9.89 -2.94 3.36
C LEU A 85 -10.95 -2.43 2.37
N GLN A 86 -11.97 -3.26 2.07
CA GLN A 86 -13.09 -2.85 1.21
C GLN A 86 -13.87 -1.68 1.83
N GLU A 87 -14.07 -1.66 3.14
CA GLU A 87 -14.73 -0.55 3.83
C GLU A 87 -13.90 0.75 3.74
N VAL A 88 -12.58 0.65 3.91
CA VAL A 88 -11.69 1.80 3.74
C VAL A 88 -11.69 2.28 2.28
N LEU A 89 -11.68 1.35 1.32
CA LEU A 89 -11.77 1.68 -0.10
C LEU A 89 -13.08 2.38 -0.45
N ASN A 90 -14.22 1.91 0.05
CA ASN A 90 -15.52 2.54 -0.19
C ASN A 90 -15.51 4.01 0.25
N LYS A 91 -14.99 4.30 1.44
CA LYS A 91 -14.84 5.68 1.94
C LYS A 91 -13.83 6.50 1.11
N TYR A 92 -12.76 5.86 0.62
CA TYR A 92 -11.83 6.52 -0.30
C TYR A 92 -12.52 6.93 -1.61
N LEU A 93 -13.32 6.04 -2.20
CA LEU A 93 -14.07 6.30 -3.44
C LEU A 93 -15.19 7.33 -3.25
N GLU A 94 -15.87 7.36 -2.10
CA GLU A 94 -16.79 8.45 -1.77
C GLU A 94 -16.11 9.83 -1.80
N ARG A 95 -14.85 9.89 -1.35
CA ARG A 95 -14.06 11.11 -1.34
C ARG A 95 -13.48 11.44 -2.72
N PHE A 96 -13.09 10.42 -3.48
CA PHE A 96 -12.43 10.52 -4.78
C PHE A 96 -13.15 9.69 -5.86
N PRO A 97 -14.39 10.05 -6.23
CA PRO A 97 -15.25 9.21 -7.06
C PRO A 97 -14.69 8.93 -8.46
N PHE A 98 -13.80 9.77 -8.97
CA PHE A 98 -13.16 9.54 -10.28
C PHE A 98 -12.12 8.41 -10.26
N ALA A 99 -11.71 7.95 -9.09
CA ALA A 99 -10.82 6.79 -8.99
C ALA A 99 -11.48 5.49 -9.45
N GLU A 100 -12.84 5.41 -9.45
CA GLU A 100 -13.58 4.22 -9.88
C GLU A 100 -13.97 4.21 -11.37
N LEU A 101 -13.58 5.22 -12.16
CA LEU A 101 -13.88 5.25 -13.59
C LEU A 101 -13.27 4.08 -14.37
N SER A 102 -12.15 3.55 -13.88
CA SER A 102 -11.56 2.30 -14.36
C SER A 102 -11.85 1.19 -13.37
N ARG A 103 -12.31 0.04 -13.87
CA ARG A 103 -12.44 -1.15 -13.00
C ARG A 103 -11.07 -1.62 -12.55
N PHE A 104 -10.96 -1.97 -11.27
CA PHE A 104 -9.74 -2.49 -10.69
C PHE A 104 -10.06 -3.53 -9.59
N GLU A 105 -9.10 -4.39 -9.31
CA GLU A 105 -9.21 -5.42 -8.28
C GLU A 105 -7.83 -5.76 -7.71
N ILE A 106 -7.79 -6.53 -6.63
CA ILE A 106 -6.56 -7.08 -6.06
C ILE A 106 -6.33 -8.45 -6.68
N ILE A 107 -5.33 -8.56 -7.55
CA ILE A 107 -4.94 -9.82 -8.22
C ILE A 107 -3.52 -10.26 -7.87
N GLU A 108 -2.71 -9.34 -7.35
CA GLU A 108 -1.36 -9.65 -6.89
C GLU A 108 -1.37 -10.11 -5.42
N PRO A 109 -0.37 -10.88 -4.98
CA PRO A 109 -0.24 -11.24 -3.57
C PRO A 109 -0.14 -10.02 -2.67
N LEU A 110 -0.78 -10.09 -1.50
CA LEU A 110 -0.55 -9.13 -0.41
C LEU A 110 0.86 -9.34 0.14
N SER A 111 1.53 -8.27 0.53
CA SER A 111 2.86 -8.32 1.11
C SER A 111 2.84 -7.86 2.56
N LEU A 112 3.02 -8.79 3.50
CA LEU A 112 3.36 -8.48 4.88
C LEU A 112 4.85 -8.21 4.95
N GLN A 113 5.24 -7.03 5.44
CA GLN A 113 6.63 -6.56 5.44
C GLN A 113 7.05 -6.20 6.85
N HIS A 114 8.06 -6.90 7.34
CA HIS A 114 8.68 -6.63 8.62
C HIS A 114 10.02 -5.92 8.41
N TYR A 115 10.11 -4.71 8.92
CA TYR A 115 11.30 -3.89 8.90
C TYR A 115 12.01 -3.98 10.26
N PRO A 116 13.29 -4.36 10.32
CA PRO A 116 14.06 -4.31 11.56
C PRO A 116 14.29 -2.87 12.01
N ILE A 117 14.84 -2.67 13.20
CA ILE A 117 15.31 -1.35 13.63
C ILE A 117 16.36 -0.86 12.64
N GLY A 118 16.20 0.36 12.12
CA GLY A 118 17.03 0.92 11.05
C GLY A 118 16.70 0.41 9.65
N GLY A 119 15.77 -0.54 9.51
CA GLY A 119 15.26 -1.03 8.24
C GLY A 119 14.10 -0.18 7.70
N GLY A 120 13.81 -0.32 6.41
CA GLY A 120 12.76 0.42 5.73
C GLY A 120 12.86 0.30 4.22
N PHE A 121 11.88 0.81 3.53
CA PHE A 121 11.99 1.15 2.11
C PHE A 121 12.51 2.59 2.05
N LYS A 122 13.84 2.73 1.97
CA LYS A 122 14.57 3.98 2.26
C LYS A 122 14.58 4.93 1.07
N GLU A 123 14.57 4.37 -0.13
CA GLU A 123 14.65 5.15 -1.36
C GLU A 123 13.29 5.62 -1.85
N TRP A 124 13.30 6.80 -2.44
CA TRP A 124 12.14 7.34 -3.11
C TRP A 124 11.72 6.48 -4.30
N HIS A 125 10.47 6.07 -4.35
CA HIS A 125 9.95 5.20 -5.40
C HIS A 125 8.49 5.47 -5.73
N THR A 126 8.03 4.84 -6.78
CA THR A 126 6.62 4.76 -7.18
C THR A 126 6.25 3.30 -7.43
N GLU A 127 5.02 2.95 -7.15
CA GLU A 127 4.54 1.58 -7.29
C GLU A 127 4.27 1.21 -8.76
N ARG A 128 3.96 2.18 -9.60
CA ARG A 128 3.73 2.01 -11.03
C ARG A 128 4.99 2.36 -11.82
N ALA A 129 5.98 1.48 -11.76
CA ALA A 129 7.22 1.62 -12.51
C ALA A 129 7.40 0.46 -13.49
N ASN A 130 8.17 0.69 -14.56
CA ASN A 130 8.48 -0.33 -15.59
C ASN A 130 9.40 -1.46 -15.09
N SER A 131 9.72 -1.48 -13.80
CA SER A 131 10.60 -2.48 -13.19
C SER A 131 10.01 -3.90 -13.20
N SER A 132 8.65 -4.02 -13.29
CA SER A 132 7.98 -5.32 -13.43
C SER A 132 6.77 -5.17 -14.36
N PRO A 133 6.52 -6.12 -15.28
CA PRO A 133 5.41 -6.04 -16.23
C PRO A 133 4.02 -5.88 -15.59
N GLY A 134 3.82 -6.40 -14.38
CA GLY A 134 2.56 -6.27 -13.65
C GLY A 134 2.33 -4.88 -13.03
N ASN A 135 3.40 -4.21 -12.65
CA ASN A 135 3.31 -2.93 -11.93
C ASN A 135 2.70 -1.80 -12.75
N VAL A 136 2.78 -1.87 -14.08
CA VAL A 136 2.20 -0.87 -14.99
C VAL A 136 0.67 -0.78 -14.90
N TYR A 137 0.03 -1.83 -14.40
CA TYR A 137 -1.43 -1.89 -14.22
C TYR A 137 -1.89 -1.45 -12.83
N ARG A 138 -1.00 -1.18 -11.90
CA ARG A 138 -1.38 -0.66 -10.59
C ARG A 138 -2.07 0.68 -10.74
N HIS A 139 -3.25 0.81 -10.13
CA HIS A 139 -4.09 1.99 -10.14
C HIS A 139 -4.00 2.73 -8.80
N LEU A 140 -4.27 2.01 -7.72
CA LEU A 140 -4.13 2.49 -6.36
C LEU A 140 -3.21 1.55 -5.56
N VAL A 141 -2.64 2.09 -4.52
CA VAL A 141 -1.85 1.34 -3.52
C VAL A 141 -2.51 1.49 -2.17
N PHE A 142 -2.43 0.47 -1.36
CA PHE A 142 -2.82 0.53 0.04
C PHE A 142 -1.72 -0.02 0.95
N MET A 143 -1.66 0.54 2.16
CA MET A 143 -0.79 0.04 3.22
C MET A 143 -1.48 0.17 4.57
N THR A 144 -1.36 -0.87 5.39
CA THR A 144 -1.86 -0.91 6.76
C THR A 144 -0.70 -1.11 7.72
N TYR A 145 -0.54 -0.23 8.70
CA TYR A 145 0.44 -0.40 9.77
C TYR A 145 -0.12 -1.35 10.84
N LEU A 146 0.64 -2.39 11.20
CA LEU A 146 0.21 -3.40 12.18
C LEU A 146 0.73 -3.13 13.59
N ASN A 147 1.61 -2.14 13.75
CA ASN A 147 2.03 -1.63 15.05
C ASN A 147 2.28 -0.12 15.00
N ASP A 148 2.31 0.50 16.17
CA ASP A 148 2.73 1.90 16.30
C ASP A 148 4.26 1.99 16.17
N VAL A 149 4.72 2.97 15.38
CA VAL A 149 6.14 3.32 15.27
C VAL A 149 6.25 4.85 15.36
N PRO A 150 6.55 5.40 16.56
CA PRO A 150 6.44 6.85 16.80
C PRO A 150 7.30 7.73 15.89
N ASP A 151 8.46 7.22 15.46
CA ASP A 151 9.42 7.87 14.57
C ASP A 151 9.44 7.27 13.15
N GLY A 152 8.42 6.45 12.81
CA GLY A 152 8.28 5.81 11.51
C GLY A 152 7.00 6.19 10.80
N GLY A 153 6.89 5.83 9.54
CA GLY A 153 5.72 6.13 8.71
C GLY A 153 6.05 6.14 7.24
N THR A 154 5.26 6.88 6.48
CA THR A 154 5.45 7.07 5.04
C THR A 154 5.38 8.55 4.70
N GLU A 155 6.25 9.00 3.83
CA GLU A 155 6.25 10.37 3.33
C GLU A 155 6.15 10.41 1.80
N TRP A 156 5.46 11.44 1.28
CA TRP A 156 5.26 11.68 -0.15
C TRP A 156 5.93 12.98 -0.56
N PHE A 157 6.80 12.89 -1.57
CA PHE A 157 7.65 13.98 -2.01
C PHE A 157 6.87 15.17 -2.57
N HIS A 158 5.98 14.93 -3.52
CA HIS A 158 5.27 16.01 -4.23
C HIS A 158 4.16 16.65 -3.40
N GLN A 159 3.61 15.92 -2.43
CA GLN A 159 2.53 16.38 -1.56
C GLN A 159 3.06 17.04 -0.29
N ASP A 160 4.38 16.96 -0.03
CA ASP A 160 4.98 17.36 1.25
C ASP A 160 4.20 16.81 2.44
N LYS A 161 3.84 15.53 2.34
CA LYS A 161 2.95 14.85 3.30
C LYS A 161 3.66 13.73 4.01
N TYR A 162 3.42 13.65 5.30
CA TYR A 162 3.85 12.55 6.16
C TYR A 162 2.65 11.91 6.85
N VAL A 163 2.61 10.58 6.83
CA VAL A 163 1.64 9.78 7.57
C VAL A 163 2.39 8.92 8.58
N PRO A 164 2.17 9.12 9.89
CA PRO A 164 2.84 8.34 10.92
C PRO A 164 2.36 6.89 10.92
N ALA A 165 3.25 5.96 11.26
CA ALA A 165 2.90 4.55 11.43
C ALA A 165 2.05 4.36 12.69
N LYS A 166 0.74 4.36 12.52
CA LYS A 166 -0.25 4.12 13.58
C LYS A 166 -0.92 2.79 13.39
N ARG A 167 -0.92 1.98 14.43
CA ARG A 167 -1.51 0.65 14.42
C ARG A 167 -2.96 0.67 13.94
N GLY A 168 -3.27 -0.15 12.93
CA GLY A 168 -4.58 -0.26 12.29
C GLY A 168 -4.87 0.81 11.24
N TYR A 169 -4.05 1.86 11.12
CA TYR A 169 -4.27 2.87 10.08
C TYR A 169 -3.94 2.29 8.70
N THR A 170 -4.94 2.33 7.84
CA THR A 170 -4.85 1.89 6.44
C THR A 170 -4.92 3.12 5.55
N VAL A 171 -3.89 3.37 4.76
CA VAL A 171 -3.78 4.49 3.84
C VAL A 171 -3.86 4.01 2.40
N ILE A 172 -4.57 4.76 1.54
CA ILE A 172 -4.73 4.51 0.10
C ILE A 172 -4.27 5.74 -0.67
N TRP A 173 -3.55 5.53 -1.78
CA TRP A 173 -3.07 6.59 -2.67
C TRP A 173 -2.89 6.10 -4.11
N PRO A 174 -2.85 7.01 -5.12
CA PRO A 174 -2.52 6.66 -6.51
C PRO A 174 -1.11 6.08 -6.65
N SER A 175 -0.96 5.11 -7.53
CA SER A 175 0.30 4.38 -7.72
C SER A 175 1.34 5.08 -8.60
N ASP A 176 0.98 6.20 -9.22
CA ASP A 176 1.79 6.89 -10.24
C ASP A 176 2.96 7.70 -9.66
N TRP A 177 3.85 8.13 -10.55
CA TRP A 177 5.02 8.98 -10.26
C TRP A 177 4.66 10.29 -9.53
N THR A 178 3.41 10.76 -9.64
CA THR A 178 2.89 11.91 -8.89
C THR A 178 2.86 11.68 -7.37
N HIS A 179 2.87 10.41 -6.94
CA HIS A 179 2.87 10.00 -5.54
C HIS A 179 4.17 9.29 -5.16
N PHE A 180 5.29 9.88 -5.57
CA PHE A 180 6.63 9.44 -5.23
C PHE A 180 6.80 9.46 -3.71
N HIS A 181 7.13 8.32 -3.12
CA HIS A 181 7.11 8.14 -1.66
C HIS A 181 8.24 7.24 -1.17
N ARG A 182 8.44 7.25 0.14
CA ARG A 182 9.36 6.33 0.83
C ARG A 182 8.93 6.06 2.26
N GLY A 183 9.46 5.00 2.86
CA GLY A 183 9.33 4.72 4.28
C GLY A 183 10.24 5.64 5.11
N VAL A 184 9.69 6.18 6.20
CA VAL A 184 10.48 6.86 7.24
C VAL A 184 11.02 5.80 8.18
N VAL A 185 12.34 5.71 8.24
CA VAL A 185 13.06 4.67 8.99
C VAL A 185 13.07 4.98 10.47
N SER A 186 12.56 4.05 11.29
CA SER A 186 12.71 4.12 12.75
C SER A 186 14.04 3.52 13.18
N ILE A 187 14.78 4.26 14.02
CA ILE A 187 16.01 3.77 14.66
C ILE A 187 15.75 3.20 16.05
N HIS A 188 14.50 3.20 16.50
CA HIS A 188 14.11 2.78 17.84
C HIS A 188 13.21 1.56 17.84
N GLN A 189 12.43 1.34 16.79
CA GLN A 189 11.39 0.33 16.78
C GLN A 189 11.28 -0.39 15.44
N LYS A 190 10.91 -1.68 15.50
CA LYS A 190 10.55 -2.47 14.32
C LYS A 190 9.20 -2.02 13.78
N ASN A 191 9.03 -2.07 12.46
CA ASN A 191 7.75 -1.84 11.79
C ASN A 191 7.24 -3.12 11.15
N LEU A 192 5.95 -3.40 11.29
CA LEU A 192 5.24 -4.43 10.56
C LEU A 192 4.07 -3.79 9.83
N SER A 193 4.02 -3.95 8.53
CA SER A 193 2.95 -3.44 7.68
C SER A 193 2.46 -4.50 6.72
N LEU A 194 1.24 -4.31 6.20
CA LEU A 194 0.70 -5.05 5.07
C LEU A 194 0.42 -4.08 3.94
N GLN A 195 0.89 -4.39 2.74
CA GLN A 195 0.65 -3.58 1.55
C GLN A 195 0.23 -4.42 0.35
N GLY A 196 -0.35 -3.75 -0.64
CA GLY A 196 -0.70 -4.30 -1.94
C GLY A 196 -1.21 -3.23 -2.88
N GLY A 197 -1.54 -3.64 -4.10
CA GLY A 197 -2.05 -2.76 -5.13
C GLY A 197 -3.43 -3.19 -5.62
N PHE A 198 -4.21 -2.21 -6.05
CA PHE A 198 -5.38 -2.41 -6.87
C PHE A 198 -4.96 -2.23 -8.33
N LEU A 199 -5.14 -3.24 -9.15
CA LEU A 199 -4.71 -3.27 -10.54
C LEU A 199 -5.90 -3.05 -11.46
N SER A 200 -5.76 -2.14 -12.42
CA SER A 200 -6.75 -1.97 -13.49
C SER A 200 -6.75 -3.18 -14.41
N HIS A 201 -7.93 -3.61 -14.85
CA HIS A 201 -8.02 -4.60 -15.89
C HIS A 201 -7.41 -4.06 -17.18
N SER A 202 -6.45 -4.79 -17.77
CA SER A 202 -6.11 -4.57 -19.18
C SER A 202 -7.33 -5.00 -19.99
N VAL A 203 -7.93 -4.05 -20.69
CA VAL A 203 -8.87 -4.38 -21.77
C VAL A 203 -8.01 -4.98 -22.89
N LEU A 204 -7.93 -6.33 -22.93
CA LEU A 204 -7.48 -7.04 -24.10
C LEU A 204 -8.59 -7.03 -25.15
#